data_53a01342b00719b1dc4520a72a99d5ee
#
_entry.id   53a01342b00719b1dc4520a72a99d5ee
#
_cell.length_a   1.000
_cell.length_b   1.000
_cell.length_c   1.000
_cell.angle_alpha   90.00
_cell.angle_beta   90.00
_cell.angle_gamma   90.00
#
_symmetry.space_group_name_H-M   'P 1'
#
loop_
_entity.id
_entity.type
_entity.pdbx_description
1 polymer ?
#
loop_
_entity_poly.entity_id
_entity_poly.type
_entity_poly.pdbx_seq_one_letter_code
_entity_poly.pdbx_strand_id
1 'polypeptide(L)'
;MNFQSNETQSMIAQSIRDFAEQHIRPNIMEWDEAQTFPVPLFKKLGEMGFMGVLVPESLGGSGLGYHEYITVIEEISKVDPSIGLSVAAHNSLCTNHILTFGNEEQKKRWIPKLATAEHIGAWGLTEHNTGSDAGGMSTTAVKDGDHWIVNGAKNFITHAISGDIAVVIVRTGAKGDSRGMTAFVFEKGMPGFSSGKKENKLGMRASETAELVFDNCRVPDSHRLGEVGEGFIQAMKILDGGRISIGALSLGIAKGAYEASLKYAKERHQFGKPIGEFQAIGFKLADMATEIEASELLLHKAAYLKEAHQPVTSAGAMAKMYASEVCVKVSTEAIQIHGGYGYTKDFPVEKFFRDSKLCTIGEGTTEIQKLVISRNLMKA
;
A
#
# COMPACT_ATOMS: atom_id res chain seq x y z
N MET A 1 19.55 20.87 0.07
CA MET A 1 18.85 19.60 0.31
C MET A 1 19.80 18.72 1.13
N ASN A 2 19.32 18.18 2.24
CA ASN A 2 20.08 17.15 2.97
C ASN A 2 19.53 15.79 2.56
N PHE A 3 20.37 14.94 1.97
CA PHE A 3 20.00 13.59 1.53
C PHE A 3 20.28 12.53 2.61
N GLN A 4 20.80 12.95 3.78
CA GLN A 4 21.06 12.03 4.88
C GLN A 4 19.78 11.87 5.73
N SER A 5 19.47 10.62 6.09
CA SER A 5 18.44 10.33 7.08
C SER A 5 18.74 11.04 8.38
N ASN A 6 17.72 11.64 9.00
CA ASN A 6 17.85 12.19 10.33
C ASN A 6 17.97 11.06 11.38
N GLU A 7 18.27 11.42 12.63
CA GLU A 7 18.44 10.45 13.72
C GLU A 7 17.16 9.61 13.94
N THR A 8 15.99 10.24 13.92
CA THR A 8 14.68 9.58 14.09
C THR A 8 14.43 8.56 12.97
N GLN A 9 14.68 8.94 11.71
CA GLN A 9 14.55 8.02 10.56
C GLN A 9 15.50 6.82 10.69
N SER A 10 16.74 7.06 11.11
CA SER A 10 17.74 6.01 11.30
C SER A 10 17.34 5.04 12.41
N MET A 11 16.81 5.54 13.53
CA MET A 11 16.29 4.72 14.62
C MET A 11 15.08 3.89 14.19
N ILE A 12 14.13 4.49 13.46
CA ILE A 12 12.95 3.79 12.92
C ILE A 12 13.39 2.70 11.95
N ALA A 13 14.28 3.02 11.00
CA ALA A 13 14.80 2.06 10.04
C ALA A 13 15.44 0.85 10.74
N GLN A 14 16.25 1.09 11.78
CA GLN A 14 16.87 0.02 12.54
C GLN A 14 15.83 -0.82 13.31
N SER A 15 14.89 -0.16 13.99
CA SER A 15 13.85 -0.84 14.77
C SER A 15 12.97 -1.75 13.89
N ILE A 16 12.56 -1.24 12.72
CA ILE A 16 11.78 -2.03 11.77
C ILE A 16 12.59 -3.17 11.15
N ARG A 17 13.85 -2.94 10.85
CA ARG A 17 14.75 -3.96 10.30
C ARG A 17 14.91 -5.12 11.28
N ASP A 18 15.18 -4.82 12.54
CA ASP A 18 15.32 -5.83 13.59
C ASP A 18 14.03 -6.61 13.78
N PHE A 19 12.90 -5.91 13.79
CA PHE A 19 11.57 -6.54 13.86
C PHE A 19 11.31 -7.46 12.66
N ALA A 20 11.61 -7.00 11.45
CA ALA A 20 11.37 -7.75 10.22
C ALA A 20 12.25 -9.01 10.15
N GLU A 21 13.53 -8.92 10.53
CA GLU A 21 14.43 -10.07 10.60
C GLU A 21 13.98 -11.10 11.63
N GLN A 22 13.49 -10.64 12.79
CA GLN A 22 13.07 -11.54 13.88
C GLN A 22 11.70 -12.17 13.68
N HIS A 23 10.72 -11.42 13.15
CA HIS A 23 9.31 -11.81 13.15
C HIS A 23 8.71 -12.07 11.77
N ILE A 24 9.30 -11.49 10.69
CA ILE A 24 8.79 -11.63 9.33
C ILE A 24 9.59 -12.68 8.57
N ARG A 25 10.92 -12.50 8.48
CA ARG A 25 11.80 -13.34 7.66
C ARG A 25 11.64 -14.86 7.89
N PRO A 26 11.52 -15.38 9.11
CA PRO A 26 11.38 -16.83 9.32
C PRO A 26 10.10 -17.44 8.75
N ASN A 27 9.08 -16.62 8.49
CA ASN A 27 7.73 -17.08 8.16
C ASN A 27 7.28 -16.74 6.72
N ILE A 28 8.11 -16.03 5.94
CA ILE A 28 7.74 -15.46 4.63
C ILE A 28 7.12 -16.52 3.70
N MET A 29 7.83 -17.64 3.50
CA MET A 29 7.40 -18.66 2.55
C MET A 29 6.20 -19.46 3.06
N GLU A 30 6.10 -19.71 4.37
CA GLU A 30 4.92 -20.33 4.97
C GLU A 30 3.67 -19.48 4.73
N TRP A 31 3.74 -18.18 4.99
CA TRP A 31 2.61 -17.28 4.77
C TRP A 31 2.28 -17.10 3.28
N ASP A 32 3.29 -17.03 2.41
CA ASP A 32 3.10 -16.91 0.97
C ASP A 32 2.39 -18.15 0.41
N GLU A 33 2.87 -19.37 0.73
CA GLU A 33 2.30 -20.61 0.23
C GLU A 33 0.88 -20.88 0.76
N ALA A 34 0.69 -20.70 2.07
CA ALA A 34 -0.61 -20.86 2.72
C ALA A 34 -1.58 -19.69 2.44
N GLN A 35 -1.09 -18.60 1.83
CA GLN A 35 -1.86 -17.36 1.64
C GLN A 35 -2.44 -16.84 2.97
N THR A 36 -1.66 -16.91 4.04
CA THR A 36 -2.10 -16.55 5.38
C THR A 36 -1.72 -15.12 5.70
N PHE A 37 -2.72 -14.32 6.10
CA PHE A 37 -2.51 -12.99 6.63
C PHE A 37 -2.26 -13.09 8.15
N PRO A 38 -1.06 -12.69 8.64
CA PRO A 38 -0.68 -12.93 10.04
C PRO A 38 -1.19 -11.82 10.97
N VAL A 39 -2.47 -11.79 11.30
CA VAL A 39 -3.10 -10.79 12.20
C VAL A 39 -2.29 -10.53 13.49
N PRO A 40 -1.73 -11.55 14.20
CA PRO A 40 -0.95 -11.30 15.41
C PRO A 40 0.31 -10.46 15.18
N LEU A 41 0.91 -10.50 13.98
CA LEU A 41 2.06 -9.67 13.61
C LEU A 41 1.68 -8.19 13.59
N PHE A 42 0.47 -7.87 13.07
CA PHE A 42 -0.01 -6.50 12.96
C PHE A 42 -0.29 -5.87 14.34
N LYS A 43 -0.72 -6.67 15.31
CA LYS A 43 -0.84 -6.21 16.71
C LYS A 43 0.51 -5.79 17.27
N LYS A 44 1.57 -6.58 17.03
CA LYS A 44 2.93 -6.22 17.46
C LYS A 44 3.43 -4.95 16.76
N LEU A 45 3.14 -4.78 15.46
CA LEU A 45 3.45 -3.54 14.74
C LEU A 45 2.68 -2.35 15.31
N GLY A 46 1.45 -2.54 15.76
CA GLY A 46 0.65 -1.54 16.46
C GLY A 46 1.25 -1.13 17.80
N GLU A 47 1.71 -2.10 18.60
CA GLU A 47 2.43 -1.85 19.87
C GLU A 47 3.71 -1.03 19.69
N MET A 48 4.35 -1.16 18.52
CA MET A 48 5.52 -0.35 18.13
C MET A 48 5.15 1.01 17.49
N GLY A 49 3.87 1.31 17.32
CA GLY A 49 3.37 2.54 16.72
C GLY A 49 3.37 2.57 15.19
N PHE A 50 3.72 1.46 14.51
CA PHE A 50 3.85 1.43 13.04
C PHE A 50 2.51 1.25 12.30
N MET A 51 1.41 1.01 13.02
CA MET A 51 0.07 0.99 12.44
C MET A 51 -0.65 2.35 12.54
N GLY A 52 -0.05 3.32 13.23
CA GLY A 52 -0.55 4.69 13.37
C GLY A 52 0.54 5.73 13.15
N VAL A 53 1.44 5.53 12.18
CA VAL A 53 2.61 6.40 11.96
C VAL A 53 2.22 7.87 11.78
N LEU A 54 1.24 8.13 10.91
CA LEU A 54 0.76 9.47 10.56
C LEU A 54 -0.35 9.99 11.50
N VAL A 55 -0.80 9.18 12.45
CA VAL A 55 -1.86 9.53 13.39
C VAL A 55 -1.26 10.36 14.52
N PRO A 56 -1.87 11.51 14.89
CA PRO A 56 -1.41 12.31 16.04
C PRO A 56 -1.39 11.51 17.36
N GLU A 57 -0.45 11.81 18.24
CA GLU A 57 -0.34 11.19 19.57
C GLU A 57 -1.63 11.33 20.39
N SER A 58 -2.34 12.46 20.25
CA SER A 58 -3.63 12.70 20.91
C SER A 58 -4.74 11.72 20.52
N LEU A 59 -4.55 10.97 19.42
CA LEU A 59 -5.44 9.92 18.93
C LEU A 59 -4.78 8.52 19.00
N GLY A 60 -3.70 8.38 19.77
CA GLY A 60 -3.03 7.10 20.00
C GLY A 60 -2.03 6.67 18.93
N GLY A 61 -1.67 7.54 18.01
CA GLY A 61 -0.65 7.28 16.98
C GLY A 61 0.74 7.77 17.38
N SER A 62 1.67 7.69 16.43
CA SER A 62 3.08 8.08 16.63
C SER A 62 3.37 9.54 16.32
N GLY A 63 2.45 10.27 15.69
CA GLY A 63 2.62 11.69 15.37
C GLY A 63 3.78 12.01 14.42
N LEU A 64 4.22 11.03 13.61
CA LEU A 64 5.37 11.14 12.72
C LEU A 64 4.96 11.64 11.32
N GLY A 65 5.97 11.97 10.51
CA GLY A 65 5.78 12.51 9.17
C GLY A 65 5.80 11.46 8.06
N TYR A 66 5.69 11.96 6.82
CA TYR A 66 5.72 11.10 5.63
C TYR A 66 7.10 10.49 5.38
N HIS A 67 8.19 11.13 5.81
CA HIS A 67 9.53 10.56 5.67
C HIS A 67 9.70 9.31 6.54
N GLU A 68 9.25 9.35 7.80
CA GLU A 68 9.27 8.20 8.69
C GLU A 68 8.32 7.11 8.19
N TYR A 69 7.15 7.51 7.70
CA TYR A 69 6.17 6.59 7.14
C TYR A 69 6.71 5.80 5.94
N ILE A 70 7.34 6.46 4.96
CA ILE A 70 7.94 5.73 3.80
C ILE A 70 9.09 4.83 4.24
N THR A 71 9.87 5.23 5.25
CA THR A 71 10.92 4.39 5.82
C THR A 71 10.37 3.08 6.41
N VAL A 72 9.25 3.15 7.14
CA VAL A 72 8.57 1.95 7.68
C VAL A 72 8.15 1.01 6.55
N ILE A 73 7.49 1.54 5.51
CA ILE A 73 7.02 0.71 4.38
C ILE A 73 8.19 0.10 3.62
N GLU A 74 9.23 0.88 3.34
CA GLU A 74 10.42 0.43 2.62
C GLU A 74 11.11 -0.71 3.35
N GLU A 75 11.46 -0.55 4.63
CA GLU A 75 12.22 -1.53 5.39
C GLU A 75 11.44 -2.85 5.58
N ILE A 76 10.13 -2.80 5.80
CA ILE A 76 9.29 -4.01 5.83
C ILE A 76 9.30 -4.69 4.46
N SER A 77 9.17 -3.92 3.38
CA SER A 77 9.04 -4.45 2.01
C SER A 77 10.34 -5.02 1.45
N LYS A 78 11.49 -4.65 2.00
CA LYS A 78 12.78 -5.30 1.74
C LYS A 78 12.80 -6.76 2.20
N VAL A 79 11.97 -7.10 3.17
CA VAL A 79 11.88 -8.43 3.76
C VAL A 79 10.64 -9.17 3.23
N ASP A 80 9.45 -8.59 3.34
CA ASP A 80 8.22 -9.14 2.78
C ASP A 80 7.28 -8.03 2.26
N PRO A 81 7.16 -7.91 0.92
CA PRO A 81 6.27 -6.96 0.29
C PRO A 81 4.79 -7.13 0.67
N SER A 82 4.32 -8.34 0.96
CA SER A 82 2.93 -8.60 1.36
C SER A 82 2.57 -7.90 2.67
N ILE A 83 3.50 -7.93 3.63
CA ILE A 83 3.34 -7.25 4.92
C ILE A 83 3.44 -5.74 4.72
N GLY A 84 4.42 -5.27 3.92
CA GLY A 84 4.56 -3.86 3.57
C GLY A 84 3.30 -3.27 2.92
N LEU A 85 2.69 -3.99 1.97
CA LEU A 85 1.42 -3.60 1.33
C LEU A 85 0.28 -3.47 2.36
N SER A 86 0.18 -4.41 3.29
CA SER A 86 -0.86 -4.42 4.33
C SER A 86 -0.70 -3.25 5.29
N VAL A 87 0.52 -2.95 5.74
CA VAL A 87 0.82 -1.76 6.57
C VAL A 87 0.51 -0.47 5.80
N ALA A 88 0.87 -0.41 4.51
CA ALA A 88 0.60 0.73 3.64
C ALA A 88 -0.90 0.97 3.49
N ALA A 89 -1.69 -0.04 3.12
CA ALA A 89 -3.14 0.07 2.93
C ALA A 89 -3.87 0.50 4.21
N HIS A 90 -3.48 -0.05 5.36
CA HIS A 90 -4.06 0.31 6.64
C HIS A 90 -3.82 1.78 6.99
N ASN A 91 -2.57 2.24 6.92
CA ASN A 91 -2.19 3.61 7.31
C ASN A 91 -2.69 4.66 6.31
N SER A 92 -2.37 4.49 5.00
CA SER A 92 -2.57 5.54 4.01
C SER A 92 -3.97 5.60 3.43
N LEU A 93 -4.71 4.49 3.44
CA LEU A 93 -6.06 4.45 2.86
C LEU A 93 -7.14 4.56 3.94
N CYS A 94 -7.41 3.50 4.70
CA CYS A 94 -8.52 3.50 5.67
C CYS A 94 -8.31 4.53 6.78
N THR A 95 -7.22 4.41 7.54
CA THR A 95 -6.94 5.27 8.70
C THR A 95 -6.83 6.73 8.29
N ASN A 96 -6.05 7.00 7.23
CA ASN A 96 -5.87 8.37 6.74
C ASN A 96 -7.15 8.98 6.16
N HIS A 97 -8.07 8.17 5.59
CA HIS A 97 -9.36 8.68 5.11
C HIS A 97 -10.22 9.20 6.25
N ILE A 98 -10.33 8.43 7.34
CA ILE A 98 -11.07 8.85 8.54
C ILE A 98 -10.37 10.05 9.20
N LEU A 99 -9.04 10.04 9.32
CA LEU A 99 -8.27 11.12 9.90
C LEU A 99 -8.46 12.45 9.14
N THR A 100 -8.54 12.37 7.80
CA THR A 100 -8.63 13.56 6.94
C THR A 100 -10.06 14.11 6.83
N PHE A 101 -11.07 13.26 6.75
CA PHE A 101 -12.44 13.64 6.41
C PHE A 101 -13.48 13.35 7.52
N GLY A 102 -13.09 12.61 8.55
CA GLY A 102 -13.94 12.39 9.71
C GLY A 102 -14.09 13.65 10.57
N ASN A 103 -15.25 13.83 11.19
CA ASN A 103 -15.43 14.80 12.25
C ASN A 103 -14.75 14.32 13.56
N GLU A 104 -14.70 15.16 14.58
CA GLU A 104 -13.99 14.85 15.83
C GLU A 104 -14.56 13.64 16.58
N GLU A 105 -15.89 13.40 16.51
CA GLU A 105 -16.51 12.22 17.11
C GLU A 105 -16.11 10.94 16.37
N GLN A 106 -16.13 10.98 15.04
CA GLN A 106 -15.71 9.89 14.18
C GLN A 106 -14.22 9.55 14.38
N LYS A 107 -13.36 10.55 14.44
CA LYS A 107 -11.93 10.36 14.72
C LYS A 107 -11.72 9.69 16.08
N LYS A 108 -12.34 10.21 17.13
CA LYS A 108 -12.26 9.63 18.49
C LYS A 108 -12.81 8.21 18.57
N ARG A 109 -13.83 7.88 17.77
CA ARG A 109 -14.44 6.54 17.76
C ARG A 109 -13.53 5.50 17.12
N TRP A 110 -12.93 5.78 15.97
CA TRP A 110 -12.28 4.76 15.15
C TRP A 110 -10.76 4.84 15.13
N ILE A 111 -10.17 6.05 15.15
CA ILE A 111 -8.73 6.20 14.95
C ILE A 111 -7.89 5.54 16.05
N PRO A 112 -8.19 5.66 17.36
CA PRO A 112 -7.32 5.07 18.39
C PRO A 112 -7.13 3.56 18.23
N LYS A 113 -8.18 2.83 17.89
CA LYS A 113 -8.12 1.38 17.67
C LYS A 113 -7.42 0.99 16.37
N LEU A 114 -7.52 1.82 15.33
CA LEU A 114 -6.76 1.64 14.10
C LEU A 114 -5.27 1.93 14.35
N ALA A 115 -4.93 3.00 15.05
CA ALA A 115 -3.55 3.38 15.32
C ALA A 115 -2.76 2.32 16.12
N THR A 116 -3.44 1.60 17.02
CA THR A 116 -2.85 0.52 17.83
C THR A 116 -2.99 -0.87 17.21
N ALA A 117 -3.59 -0.98 16.02
CA ALA A 117 -3.97 -2.24 15.39
C ALA A 117 -4.87 -3.16 16.27
N GLU A 118 -5.60 -2.61 17.24
CA GLU A 118 -6.73 -3.31 17.86
C GLU A 118 -7.79 -3.60 16.80
N HIS A 119 -7.99 -2.64 15.87
CA HIS A 119 -8.78 -2.80 14.66
C HIS A 119 -7.90 -2.68 13.40
N ILE A 120 -8.18 -3.52 12.41
CA ILE A 120 -7.54 -3.47 11.09
C ILE A 120 -8.48 -2.76 10.12
N GLY A 121 -7.91 -1.83 9.33
CA GLY A 121 -8.64 -1.04 8.36
C GLY A 121 -8.60 -1.61 6.94
N ALA A 122 -9.75 -1.62 6.27
CA ALA A 122 -9.93 -1.91 4.85
C ALA A 122 -10.40 -0.65 4.10
N TRP A 123 -10.17 -0.59 2.78
CA TRP A 123 -10.62 0.53 1.96
C TRP A 123 -11.17 0.07 0.62
N GLY A 124 -12.43 0.42 0.31
CA GLY A 124 -13.18 -0.10 -0.82
C GLY A 124 -13.55 0.97 -1.86
N LEU A 125 -12.91 0.91 -3.05
CA LEU A 125 -13.23 1.74 -4.22
C LEU A 125 -13.60 0.88 -5.42
N THR A 126 -12.71 -0.05 -5.80
CA THR A 126 -12.76 -0.89 -6.99
C THR A 126 -13.95 -1.85 -6.96
N GLU A 127 -14.60 -2.05 -8.11
CA GLU A 127 -15.65 -3.04 -8.32
C GLU A 127 -15.29 -3.96 -9.47
N HIS A 128 -16.07 -5.03 -9.66
CA HIS A 128 -15.84 -6.01 -10.73
C HIS A 128 -15.70 -5.35 -12.12
N ASN A 129 -16.51 -4.34 -12.40
CA ASN A 129 -16.55 -3.64 -13.69
C ASN A 129 -15.82 -2.28 -13.67
N THR A 130 -15.23 -1.85 -12.56
CA THR A 130 -14.62 -0.52 -12.43
C THR A 130 -13.30 -0.58 -11.65
N GLY A 131 -12.20 -0.40 -12.37
CA GLY A 131 -10.86 -0.23 -11.82
C GLY A 131 -10.36 1.17 -12.10
N SER A 132 -9.68 1.36 -13.25
CA SER A 132 -9.18 2.67 -13.69
C SER A 132 -10.29 3.69 -13.93
N ASP A 133 -11.47 3.25 -14.36
CA ASP A 133 -12.69 4.08 -14.42
C ASP A 133 -13.47 4.03 -13.09
N ALA A 134 -12.85 4.52 -12.02
CA ALA A 134 -13.48 4.54 -10.70
C ALA A 134 -14.79 5.36 -10.66
N GLY A 135 -14.97 6.29 -11.59
CA GLY A 135 -16.21 7.06 -11.77
C GLY A 135 -17.41 6.23 -12.18
N GLY A 136 -17.19 5.06 -12.76
CA GLY A 136 -18.24 4.16 -13.25
C GLY A 136 -18.88 3.25 -12.20
N MET A 137 -18.49 3.34 -10.90
CA MET A 137 -18.94 2.43 -9.83
C MET A 137 -20.47 2.30 -9.76
N SER A 138 -20.91 1.10 -9.36
CA SER A 138 -22.32 0.68 -9.35
C SER A 138 -22.87 0.33 -7.97
N THR A 139 -22.04 0.10 -6.97
CA THR A 139 -22.48 -0.09 -5.57
C THR A 139 -23.21 1.17 -5.10
N THR A 140 -24.47 1.02 -4.72
CA THR A 140 -25.38 2.14 -4.42
C THR A 140 -25.64 2.28 -2.93
N ALA A 141 -25.94 3.52 -2.50
CA ALA A 141 -26.52 3.81 -1.21
C ALA A 141 -27.77 4.71 -1.41
N VAL A 142 -28.90 4.26 -0.91
CA VAL A 142 -30.18 4.99 -0.95
C VAL A 142 -30.53 5.44 0.46
N LYS A 143 -30.85 6.73 0.63
CA LYS A 143 -31.19 7.29 1.94
C LYS A 143 -32.56 6.76 2.43
N ASP A 144 -32.57 6.31 3.69
CA ASP A 144 -33.78 5.83 4.40
C ASP A 144 -33.78 6.40 5.82
N GLY A 145 -34.44 7.55 5.99
CA GLY A 145 -34.48 8.28 7.25
C GLY A 145 -33.09 8.75 7.70
N ASP A 146 -32.64 8.27 8.85
CA ASP A 146 -31.31 8.54 9.45
C ASP A 146 -30.24 7.50 9.05
N HIS A 147 -30.55 6.62 8.10
CA HIS A 147 -29.69 5.57 7.57
C HIS A 147 -29.58 5.63 6.05
N TRP A 148 -28.69 4.80 5.52
CA TRP A 148 -28.55 4.51 4.10
C TRP A 148 -28.59 3.00 3.88
N ILE A 149 -29.30 2.57 2.86
CA ILE A 149 -29.35 1.16 2.44
C ILE A 149 -28.34 0.97 1.33
N VAL A 150 -27.31 0.17 1.60
CA VAL A 150 -26.20 -0.07 0.67
C VAL A 150 -26.33 -1.44 0.02
N ASN A 151 -26.20 -1.48 -1.32
CA ASN A 151 -26.26 -2.70 -2.12
C ASN A 151 -25.15 -2.71 -3.17
N GLY A 152 -24.46 -3.85 -3.30
CA GLY A 152 -23.38 -4.06 -4.27
C GLY A 152 -22.19 -4.80 -3.68
N ALA A 153 -21.03 -4.66 -4.33
CA ALA A 153 -19.80 -5.27 -3.88
C ALA A 153 -18.57 -4.45 -4.29
N LYS A 154 -17.50 -4.58 -3.52
CA LYS A 154 -16.17 -4.05 -3.86
C LYS A 154 -15.17 -5.20 -4.01
N ASN A 155 -14.32 -5.12 -5.02
CA ASN A 155 -13.38 -6.18 -5.38
C ASN A 155 -11.93 -5.78 -5.11
N PHE A 156 -11.08 -6.79 -4.90
CA PHE A 156 -9.65 -6.64 -4.64
C PHE A 156 -9.35 -5.79 -3.39
N ILE A 157 -10.13 -5.98 -2.33
CA ILE A 157 -10.00 -5.20 -1.11
C ILE A 157 -9.03 -5.88 -0.14
N THR A 158 -7.95 -5.19 0.17
CA THR A 158 -6.99 -5.59 1.21
C THR A 158 -7.68 -5.57 2.56
N HIS A 159 -7.51 -6.60 3.37
CA HIS A 159 -8.14 -6.81 4.68
C HIS A 159 -9.68 -6.92 4.64
N ALA A 160 -10.27 -7.37 3.54
CA ALA A 160 -11.72 -7.52 3.45
C ALA A 160 -12.30 -8.55 4.43
N ILE A 161 -11.53 -9.58 4.81
CA ILE A 161 -11.96 -10.63 5.77
C ILE A 161 -11.52 -10.28 7.20
N SER A 162 -10.25 -9.91 7.38
CA SER A 162 -9.65 -9.63 8.68
C SER A 162 -9.95 -8.22 9.19
N GLY A 163 -10.35 -7.29 8.30
CA GLY A 163 -10.62 -5.90 8.68
C GLY A 163 -11.82 -5.75 9.59
N ASP A 164 -11.68 -4.89 10.60
CA ASP A 164 -12.74 -4.56 11.55
C ASP A 164 -13.50 -3.30 11.11
N ILE A 165 -12.81 -2.41 10.40
CA ILE A 165 -13.31 -1.13 9.88
C ILE A 165 -13.04 -1.07 8.38
N ALA A 166 -14.05 -0.72 7.58
CA ALA A 166 -13.88 -0.46 6.15
C ALA A 166 -14.38 0.93 5.77
N VAL A 167 -13.55 1.74 5.14
CA VAL A 167 -14.01 2.96 4.45
C VAL A 167 -14.36 2.59 3.01
N VAL A 168 -15.60 2.85 2.60
CA VAL A 168 -16.07 2.44 1.27
C VAL A 168 -16.75 3.62 0.58
N ILE A 169 -16.37 3.83 -0.68
CA ILE A 169 -16.95 4.83 -1.55
C ILE A 169 -18.11 4.18 -2.33
N VAL A 170 -19.29 4.72 -2.21
CA VAL A 170 -20.51 4.20 -2.84
C VAL A 170 -21.26 5.28 -3.60
N ARG A 171 -22.12 4.90 -4.52
CA ARG A 171 -22.92 5.80 -5.32
C ARG A 171 -24.21 6.22 -4.59
N THR A 172 -24.34 7.50 -4.36
CA THR A 172 -25.53 8.12 -3.74
C THR A 172 -26.35 8.97 -4.73
N GLY A 173 -25.79 9.24 -5.91
CA GLY A 173 -26.40 10.05 -6.98
C GLY A 173 -26.49 9.32 -8.32
N ALA A 174 -26.74 10.05 -9.39
CA ALA A 174 -26.91 9.49 -10.72
C ALA A 174 -25.63 8.79 -11.23
N LYS A 175 -25.82 7.76 -12.05
CA LYS A 175 -24.71 7.06 -12.70
C LYS A 175 -23.96 8.02 -13.64
N GLY A 176 -22.62 8.01 -13.55
CA GLY A 176 -21.74 8.88 -14.34
C GLY A 176 -21.50 10.26 -13.72
N ASP A 177 -22.24 10.65 -12.69
CA ASP A 177 -21.95 11.88 -11.95
C ASP A 177 -20.82 11.65 -10.93
N SER A 178 -19.71 12.36 -11.10
CA SER A 178 -18.56 12.32 -10.17
C SER A 178 -18.91 12.90 -8.78
N ARG A 179 -19.91 13.76 -8.68
CA ARG A 179 -20.45 14.28 -7.42
C ARG A 179 -21.54 13.38 -6.81
N GLY A 180 -21.87 12.29 -7.47
CA GLY A 180 -22.85 11.30 -7.01
C GLY A 180 -22.23 10.19 -6.17
N MET A 181 -21.10 10.41 -5.49
CA MET A 181 -20.43 9.38 -4.68
C MET A 181 -20.17 9.90 -3.27
N THR A 182 -20.32 9.03 -2.28
CA THR A 182 -20.16 9.36 -0.86
C THR A 182 -19.35 8.27 -0.17
N ALA A 183 -18.52 8.64 0.79
CA ALA A 183 -17.73 7.72 1.60
C ALA A 183 -18.45 7.41 2.92
N PHE A 184 -18.45 6.13 3.31
CA PHE A 184 -18.99 5.66 4.58
C PHE A 184 -18.01 4.74 5.29
N VAL A 185 -18.11 4.73 6.62
CA VAL A 185 -17.40 3.77 7.47
C VAL A 185 -18.33 2.61 7.77
N PHE A 186 -17.87 1.39 7.49
CA PHE A 186 -18.55 0.14 7.83
C PHE A 186 -17.78 -0.56 8.93
N GLU A 187 -18.49 -1.11 9.91
CA GLU A 187 -17.91 -1.88 11.00
C GLU A 187 -18.24 -3.36 10.80
N LYS A 188 -17.29 -4.23 11.08
CA LYS A 188 -17.47 -5.69 11.02
C LYS A 188 -18.64 -6.11 11.91
N GLY A 189 -19.50 -6.97 11.37
CA GLY A 189 -20.70 -7.43 12.06
C GLY A 189 -21.95 -6.60 11.81
N MET A 190 -21.88 -5.51 11.04
CA MET A 190 -23.10 -4.83 10.58
C MET A 190 -23.96 -5.78 9.75
N PRO A 191 -25.29 -5.85 10.00
CA PRO A 191 -26.20 -6.66 9.18
C PRO A 191 -26.13 -6.27 7.70
N GLY A 192 -26.00 -7.27 6.81
CA GLY A 192 -25.85 -7.07 5.38
C GLY A 192 -24.45 -6.65 4.90
N PHE A 193 -23.47 -6.53 5.80
CA PHE A 193 -22.07 -6.30 5.46
C PHE A 193 -21.26 -7.58 5.71
N SER A 194 -20.58 -8.09 4.68
CA SER A 194 -19.79 -9.32 4.76
C SER A 194 -18.61 -9.29 3.80
N SER A 195 -17.69 -10.24 3.95
CA SER A 195 -16.66 -10.53 2.96
C SER A 195 -17.12 -11.62 2.00
N GLY A 196 -16.73 -11.48 0.73
CA GLY A 196 -16.98 -12.46 -0.31
C GLY A 196 -15.74 -13.30 -0.60
N LYS A 197 -15.54 -13.60 -1.90
CA LYS A 197 -14.48 -14.49 -2.38
C LYS A 197 -13.09 -13.95 -2.06
N LYS A 198 -12.25 -14.77 -1.44
CA LYS A 198 -10.80 -14.53 -1.30
C LYS A 198 -10.08 -14.78 -2.62
N GLU A 199 -9.19 -13.85 -3.01
CA GLU A 199 -8.46 -13.96 -4.26
C GLU A 199 -7.18 -14.81 -4.13
N ASN A 200 -6.99 -15.72 -5.10
CA ASN A 200 -5.73 -16.46 -5.27
C ASN A 200 -4.83 -15.69 -6.24
N LYS A 201 -3.82 -15.02 -5.71
CA LYS A 201 -3.01 -14.03 -6.44
C LYS A 201 -1.68 -14.60 -6.91
N LEU A 202 -1.08 -13.95 -7.92
CA LEU A 202 0.28 -14.21 -8.41
C LEU A 202 1.32 -13.97 -7.30
N GLY A 203 1.27 -12.79 -6.68
CA GLY A 203 2.14 -12.33 -5.62
C GLY A 203 1.36 -11.64 -4.50
N MET A 204 2.06 -11.03 -3.54
CA MET A 204 1.45 -10.42 -2.35
C MET A 204 0.50 -11.38 -1.64
N ARG A 205 0.87 -12.67 -1.59
CA ARG A 205 -0.06 -13.73 -1.21
C ARG A 205 -0.37 -13.75 0.28
N ALA A 206 0.56 -13.29 1.12
CA ALA A 206 0.35 -13.10 2.56
C ALA A 206 -0.42 -11.80 2.89
N SER A 207 -0.66 -10.91 1.93
CA SER A 207 -1.60 -9.79 2.07
C SER A 207 -2.99 -10.25 1.66
N GLU A 208 -3.91 -10.35 2.61
CA GLU A 208 -5.28 -10.79 2.35
C GLU A 208 -5.98 -9.85 1.37
N THR A 209 -6.66 -10.44 0.40
CA THR A 209 -7.43 -9.70 -0.60
C THR A 209 -8.72 -10.45 -0.90
N ALA A 210 -9.88 -9.79 -0.73
CA ALA A 210 -11.17 -10.40 -0.99
C ALA A 210 -12.20 -9.34 -1.43
N GLU A 211 -13.44 -9.77 -1.61
CA GLU A 211 -14.58 -8.89 -1.85
C GLU A 211 -15.14 -8.36 -0.54
N LEU A 212 -15.69 -7.13 -0.56
CA LEU A 212 -16.67 -6.62 0.41
C LEU A 212 -18.05 -6.69 -0.24
N VAL A 213 -19.01 -7.28 0.45
CA VAL A 213 -20.37 -7.49 -0.07
C VAL A 213 -21.38 -6.76 0.79
N PHE A 214 -22.30 -6.06 0.14
CA PHE A 214 -23.38 -5.28 0.76
C PHE A 214 -24.72 -5.80 0.23
N ASP A 215 -25.52 -6.40 1.11
CA ASP A 215 -26.87 -6.89 0.81
C ASP A 215 -27.86 -6.21 1.76
N ASN A 216 -28.55 -5.19 1.26
CA ASN A 216 -29.43 -4.34 2.06
C ASN A 216 -28.74 -3.86 3.36
N CYS A 217 -27.45 -3.58 3.30
CA CYS A 217 -26.66 -3.17 4.45
C CYS A 217 -27.11 -1.79 4.92
N ARG A 218 -27.58 -1.75 6.16
CA ARG A 218 -28.10 -0.52 6.77
C ARG A 218 -26.99 0.20 7.53
N VAL A 219 -26.48 1.30 6.98
CA VAL A 219 -25.42 2.12 7.59
C VAL A 219 -26.01 3.44 8.11
N PRO A 220 -25.69 3.85 9.36
CA PRO A 220 -26.17 5.13 9.90
C PRO A 220 -25.59 6.33 9.14
N ASP A 221 -26.34 7.43 9.00
CA ASP A 221 -25.83 8.67 8.38
C ASP A 221 -24.63 9.24 9.15
N SER A 222 -24.54 9.00 10.46
CA SER A 222 -23.39 9.36 11.30
C SER A 222 -22.07 8.65 10.93
N HIS A 223 -22.11 7.61 10.10
CA HIS A 223 -20.93 6.92 9.56
C HIS A 223 -20.46 7.51 8.23
N ARG A 224 -21.14 8.50 7.68
CA ARG A 224 -20.76 9.23 6.48
C ARG A 224 -19.56 10.13 6.76
N LEU A 225 -18.53 10.06 5.90
CA LEU A 225 -17.37 10.93 5.96
C LEU A 225 -17.54 12.15 5.05
N GLY A 226 -17.50 13.35 5.62
CA GLY A 226 -17.75 14.61 4.91
C GLY A 226 -19.19 14.74 4.40
N GLU A 227 -19.40 15.48 3.30
CA GLU A 227 -20.71 15.74 2.74
C GLU A 227 -21.12 14.72 1.67
N VAL A 228 -22.45 14.59 1.44
CA VAL A 228 -22.99 13.78 0.34
C VAL A 228 -22.45 14.30 -0.98
N GLY A 229 -21.92 13.41 -1.82
CA GLY A 229 -21.36 13.76 -3.13
C GLY A 229 -19.85 14.05 -3.14
N GLU A 230 -19.16 14.05 -2.01
CA GLU A 230 -17.72 14.33 -1.93
C GLU A 230 -16.82 13.09 -2.06
N GLY A 231 -17.39 11.88 -2.01
CA GLY A 231 -16.62 10.63 -1.91
C GLY A 231 -15.59 10.43 -3.00
N PHE A 232 -15.86 10.85 -4.25
CA PHE A 232 -14.88 10.75 -5.33
C PHE A 232 -13.67 11.67 -5.13
N ILE A 233 -13.92 12.92 -4.74
CA ILE A 233 -12.87 13.91 -4.48
C ILE A 233 -12.03 13.46 -3.28
N GLN A 234 -12.69 12.96 -2.22
CA GLN A 234 -12.01 12.39 -1.06
C GLN A 234 -11.10 11.23 -1.48
N ALA A 235 -11.63 10.26 -2.25
CA ALA A 235 -10.86 9.12 -2.74
C ALA A 235 -9.61 9.56 -3.54
N MET A 236 -9.73 10.53 -4.44
CA MET A 236 -8.58 11.04 -5.21
C MET A 236 -7.51 11.68 -4.31
N LYS A 237 -7.91 12.43 -3.27
CA LYS A 237 -6.97 13.02 -2.30
C LYS A 237 -6.27 11.95 -1.44
N ILE A 238 -6.97 10.90 -1.06
CA ILE A 238 -6.39 9.77 -0.31
C ILE A 238 -5.40 8.99 -1.19
N LEU A 239 -5.74 8.74 -2.45
CA LEU A 239 -4.85 8.08 -3.39
C LEU A 239 -3.56 8.87 -3.70
N ASP A 240 -3.53 10.19 -3.52
CA ASP A 240 -2.27 10.95 -3.61
C ASP A 240 -1.26 10.51 -2.53
N GLY A 241 -1.72 10.19 -1.31
CA GLY A 241 -0.91 9.57 -0.26
C GLY A 241 -0.58 8.11 -0.56
N GLY A 242 -1.56 7.34 -1.05
CA GLY A 242 -1.40 5.95 -1.44
C GLY A 242 -0.33 5.75 -2.53
N ARG A 243 -0.21 6.65 -3.50
CA ARG A 243 0.86 6.62 -4.52
C ARG A 243 2.25 6.69 -3.89
N ILE A 244 2.43 7.51 -2.86
CA ILE A 244 3.70 7.58 -2.12
C ILE A 244 3.97 6.25 -1.43
N SER A 245 2.96 5.65 -0.82
CA SER A 245 3.05 4.35 -0.14
C SER A 245 3.46 3.22 -1.09
N ILE A 246 2.83 3.15 -2.29
CA ILE A 246 3.20 2.15 -3.30
C ILE A 246 4.58 2.45 -3.89
N GLY A 247 4.98 3.72 -3.98
CA GLY A 247 6.36 4.10 -4.31
C GLY A 247 7.36 3.54 -3.30
N ALA A 248 7.09 3.68 -2.00
CA ALA A 248 7.94 3.14 -0.93
C ALA A 248 7.96 1.61 -0.91
N LEU A 249 6.81 0.96 -1.08
CA LEU A 249 6.69 -0.49 -1.25
C LEU A 249 7.56 -0.98 -2.41
N SER A 250 7.46 -0.32 -3.57
CA SER A 250 8.22 -0.66 -4.78
C SER A 250 9.72 -0.50 -4.56
N LEU A 251 10.13 0.58 -3.91
CA LEU A 251 11.53 0.83 -3.56
C LEU A 251 12.07 -0.26 -2.63
N GLY A 252 11.31 -0.65 -1.60
CA GLY A 252 11.65 -1.76 -0.70
C GLY A 252 11.84 -3.07 -1.44
N ILE A 253 10.94 -3.43 -2.36
CA ILE A 253 11.06 -4.63 -3.21
C ILE A 253 12.37 -4.57 -4.03
N ALA A 254 12.63 -3.45 -4.70
CA ALA A 254 13.82 -3.27 -5.51
C ALA A 254 15.10 -3.40 -4.68
N LYS A 255 15.16 -2.75 -3.52
CA LYS A 255 16.29 -2.85 -2.59
C LYS A 255 16.49 -4.29 -2.08
N GLY A 256 15.42 -4.99 -1.66
CA GLY A 256 15.51 -6.37 -1.20
C GLY A 256 16.01 -7.34 -2.28
N ALA A 257 15.50 -7.20 -3.50
CA ALA A 257 15.95 -8.01 -4.64
C ALA A 257 17.40 -7.69 -5.03
N TYR A 258 17.80 -6.42 -4.98
CA TYR A 258 19.17 -5.98 -5.24
C TYR A 258 20.15 -6.50 -4.17
N GLU A 259 19.82 -6.36 -2.88
CA GLU A 259 20.66 -6.84 -1.77
C GLU A 259 20.89 -8.35 -1.85
N ALA A 260 19.84 -9.13 -2.15
CA ALA A 260 19.96 -10.57 -2.37
C ALA A 260 20.88 -10.89 -3.56
N SER A 261 20.75 -10.14 -4.67
CA SER A 261 21.56 -10.33 -5.86
C SER A 261 23.03 -9.97 -5.64
N LEU A 262 23.29 -8.87 -4.93
CA LEU A 262 24.65 -8.42 -4.60
C LEU A 262 25.36 -9.44 -3.69
N LYS A 263 24.64 -9.97 -2.68
CA LYS A 263 25.16 -11.03 -1.81
C LYS A 263 25.48 -12.28 -2.63
N TYR A 264 24.52 -12.76 -3.42
CA TYR A 264 24.71 -13.96 -4.25
C TYR A 264 25.86 -13.80 -5.23
N ALA A 265 25.98 -12.63 -5.88
CA ALA A 265 27.07 -12.37 -6.85
C ALA A 265 28.47 -12.40 -6.22
N LYS A 266 28.61 -12.07 -4.93
CA LYS A 266 29.88 -12.17 -4.17
C LYS A 266 30.18 -13.58 -3.71
N GLU A 267 29.17 -14.39 -3.40
CA GLU A 267 29.32 -15.72 -2.81
C GLU A 267 29.35 -16.83 -3.87
N ARG A 268 28.63 -16.68 -4.98
CA ARG A 268 28.53 -17.71 -6.02
C ARG A 268 29.76 -17.70 -6.93
N HIS A 269 30.44 -18.83 -7.03
CA HIS A 269 31.63 -19.00 -7.89
C HIS A 269 31.27 -19.79 -9.16
N GLN A 270 31.73 -19.30 -10.30
CA GLN A 270 31.77 -20.02 -11.58
C GLN A 270 33.04 -19.63 -12.34
N PHE A 271 33.57 -20.53 -13.16
CA PHE A 271 34.81 -20.34 -13.90
C PHE A 271 36.00 -19.88 -13.00
N GLY A 272 36.03 -20.38 -11.76
CA GLY A 272 37.11 -20.16 -10.80
C GLY A 272 37.08 -18.85 -10.02
N LYS A 273 35.99 -18.03 -10.14
CA LYS A 273 35.88 -16.75 -9.43
C LYS A 273 34.42 -16.41 -9.08
N PRO A 274 34.18 -15.45 -8.16
CA PRO A 274 32.85 -14.94 -7.89
C PRO A 274 32.16 -14.41 -9.15
N ILE A 275 30.86 -14.68 -9.32
CA ILE A 275 30.16 -14.23 -10.54
C ILE A 275 30.09 -12.72 -10.65
N GLY A 276 30.16 -11.98 -9.55
CA GLY A 276 30.19 -10.51 -9.53
C GLY A 276 31.43 -9.89 -10.23
N GLU A 277 32.49 -10.68 -10.44
CA GLU A 277 33.67 -10.24 -11.19
C GLU A 277 33.51 -10.30 -12.73
N PHE A 278 32.40 -10.89 -13.21
CA PHE A 278 32.10 -10.83 -14.64
C PHE A 278 31.39 -9.51 -14.96
N GLN A 279 31.90 -8.78 -15.98
CA GLN A 279 31.37 -7.47 -16.36
C GLN A 279 29.84 -7.47 -16.60
N ALA A 280 29.31 -8.52 -17.24
CA ALA A 280 27.89 -8.65 -17.49
C ALA A 280 27.04 -8.65 -16.21
N ILE A 281 27.54 -9.24 -15.11
CA ILE A 281 26.87 -9.23 -13.80
C ILE A 281 27.10 -7.88 -13.11
N GLY A 282 28.34 -7.38 -13.13
CA GLY A 282 28.67 -6.08 -12.54
C GLY A 282 27.87 -4.93 -13.14
N PHE A 283 27.67 -4.93 -14.46
CA PHE A 283 26.87 -3.90 -15.14
C PHE A 283 25.40 -3.96 -14.77
N LYS A 284 24.81 -5.16 -14.66
CA LYS A 284 23.43 -5.32 -14.15
C LYS A 284 23.28 -4.74 -12.75
N LEU A 285 24.22 -5.04 -11.84
CA LEU A 285 24.20 -4.51 -10.48
C LEU A 285 24.37 -2.99 -10.44
N ALA A 286 25.19 -2.42 -11.32
CA ALA A 286 25.36 -0.96 -11.44
C ALA A 286 24.08 -0.27 -11.94
N ASP A 287 23.43 -0.83 -12.97
CA ASP A 287 22.14 -0.33 -13.48
C ASP A 287 21.06 -0.39 -12.40
N MET A 288 20.93 -1.54 -11.71
CA MET A 288 19.98 -1.72 -10.61
C MET A 288 20.18 -0.68 -9.50
N ALA A 289 21.44 -0.49 -9.05
CA ALA A 289 21.75 0.51 -8.03
C ALA A 289 21.38 1.93 -8.45
N THR A 290 21.69 2.31 -9.70
CA THR A 290 21.41 3.65 -10.23
C THR A 290 19.91 3.92 -10.31
N GLU A 291 19.12 2.96 -10.77
CA GLU A 291 17.66 3.09 -10.89
C GLU A 291 16.95 3.11 -9.53
N ILE A 292 17.48 2.35 -8.56
CA ILE A 292 17.01 2.38 -7.17
C ILE A 292 17.22 3.77 -6.56
N GLU A 293 18.43 4.33 -6.71
CA GLU A 293 18.77 5.68 -6.23
C GLU A 293 17.84 6.75 -6.85
N ALA A 294 17.62 6.68 -8.17
CA ALA A 294 16.69 7.59 -8.85
C ALA A 294 15.25 7.46 -8.33
N SER A 295 14.80 6.23 -8.03
CA SER A 295 13.48 5.96 -7.45
C SER A 295 13.35 6.57 -6.05
N GLU A 296 14.39 6.42 -5.23
CA GLU A 296 14.46 6.95 -3.88
C GLU A 296 14.37 8.48 -3.86
N LEU A 297 15.12 9.16 -4.72
CA LEU A 297 15.08 10.61 -4.84
C LEU A 297 13.70 11.15 -5.25
N LEU A 298 13.01 10.48 -6.19
CA LEU A 298 11.65 10.83 -6.57
C LEU A 298 10.67 10.63 -5.43
N LEU A 299 10.80 9.55 -4.69
CA LEU A 299 9.95 9.23 -3.54
C LEU A 299 10.13 10.24 -2.40
N HIS A 300 11.37 10.55 -2.03
CA HIS A 300 11.68 11.55 -1.00
C HIS A 300 11.16 12.94 -1.37
N LYS A 301 11.25 13.32 -2.64
CA LYS A 301 10.63 14.57 -3.13
C LYS A 301 9.12 14.57 -2.93
N ALA A 302 8.43 13.46 -3.23
CA ALA A 302 6.99 13.36 -3.06
C ALA A 302 6.59 13.39 -1.57
N ALA A 303 7.32 12.69 -0.70
CA ALA A 303 7.13 12.72 0.75
C ALA A 303 7.30 14.15 1.31
N TYR A 304 8.37 14.83 0.94
CA TYR A 304 8.63 16.22 1.35
C TYR A 304 7.49 17.17 0.96
N LEU A 305 7.02 17.11 -0.30
CA LEU A 305 5.91 17.95 -0.77
C LEU A 305 4.62 17.66 0.01
N LYS A 306 4.36 16.39 0.30
CA LYS A 306 3.18 15.98 1.06
C LYS A 306 3.23 16.50 2.50
N GLU A 307 4.37 16.36 3.17
CA GLU A 307 4.60 16.84 4.52
C GLU A 307 4.55 18.35 4.62
N ALA A 308 5.09 19.06 3.62
CA ALA A 308 5.02 20.50 3.50
C ALA A 308 3.64 21.05 3.04
N HIS A 309 2.62 20.20 2.93
CA HIS A 309 1.27 20.56 2.45
C HIS A 309 1.26 21.25 1.07
N GLN A 310 2.23 20.90 0.21
CA GLN A 310 2.35 21.42 -1.14
C GLN A 310 1.64 20.49 -2.16
N PRO A 311 1.31 20.97 -3.37
CA PRO A 311 0.74 20.13 -4.42
C PRO A 311 1.62 18.91 -4.74
N VAL A 312 1.12 17.71 -4.47
CA VAL A 312 1.89 16.47 -4.53
C VAL A 312 1.45 15.51 -5.63
N THR A 313 0.28 15.73 -6.23
CA THR A 313 -0.33 14.79 -7.18
C THR A 313 0.61 14.35 -8.29
N SER A 314 1.31 15.30 -8.95
CA SER A 314 2.25 14.99 -10.03
C SER A 314 3.51 14.28 -9.52
N ALA A 315 4.09 14.76 -8.42
CA ALA A 315 5.30 14.17 -7.82
C ALA A 315 5.03 12.74 -7.31
N GLY A 316 3.90 12.52 -6.62
CA GLY A 316 3.47 11.20 -6.18
C GLY A 316 3.23 10.23 -7.33
N ALA A 317 2.60 10.70 -8.42
CA ALA A 317 2.41 9.89 -9.61
C ALA A 317 3.75 9.53 -10.30
N MET A 318 4.70 10.46 -10.39
CA MET A 318 6.05 10.20 -10.92
C MET A 318 6.81 9.19 -10.06
N ALA A 319 6.82 9.38 -8.75
CA ALA A 319 7.50 8.49 -7.81
C ALA A 319 6.95 7.06 -7.90
N LYS A 320 5.61 6.91 -7.84
CA LYS A 320 4.93 5.62 -7.95
C LYS A 320 5.21 4.95 -9.29
N MET A 321 5.05 5.66 -10.38
CA MET A 321 5.25 5.13 -11.72
C MET A 321 6.68 4.62 -11.89
N TYR A 322 7.66 5.46 -11.59
CA TYR A 322 9.07 5.10 -11.81
C TYR A 322 9.52 3.97 -10.90
N ALA A 323 9.26 4.06 -9.59
CA ALA A 323 9.65 3.03 -8.63
C ALA A 323 8.99 1.66 -8.93
N SER A 324 7.73 1.63 -9.38
CA SER A 324 7.06 0.38 -9.72
C SER A 324 7.59 -0.27 -11.00
N GLU A 325 7.98 0.48 -12.02
CA GLU A 325 8.64 -0.07 -13.19
C GLU A 325 10.06 -0.56 -12.85
N VAL A 326 10.80 0.20 -12.04
CA VAL A 326 12.13 -0.18 -11.58
C VAL A 326 12.08 -1.47 -10.75
N CYS A 327 11.13 -1.61 -9.81
CA CYS A 327 11.07 -2.83 -8.99
C CYS A 327 10.78 -4.08 -9.82
N VAL A 328 9.96 -4.00 -10.87
CA VAL A 328 9.73 -5.12 -11.79
C VAL A 328 11.02 -5.47 -12.55
N LYS A 329 11.71 -4.46 -13.08
CA LYS A 329 12.99 -4.65 -13.80
C LYS A 329 14.05 -5.26 -12.88
N VAL A 330 14.26 -4.68 -11.70
CA VAL A 330 15.25 -5.14 -10.72
C VAL A 330 14.97 -6.56 -10.25
N SER A 331 13.69 -6.89 -9.97
CA SER A 331 13.31 -8.25 -9.56
C SER A 331 13.53 -9.28 -10.68
N THR A 332 13.30 -8.88 -11.94
CA THR A 332 13.57 -9.72 -13.11
C THR A 332 15.09 -10.00 -13.25
N GLU A 333 15.91 -8.94 -13.13
CA GLU A 333 17.36 -9.09 -13.20
C GLU A 333 17.93 -9.87 -12.00
N ALA A 334 17.29 -9.78 -10.84
CA ALA A 334 17.64 -10.56 -9.66
C ALA A 334 17.50 -12.07 -9.90
N ILE A 335 16.39 -12.51 -10.51
CA ILE A 335 16.23 -13.91 -10.94
C ILE A 335 17.32 -14.28 -11.92
N GLN A 336 17.62 -13.44 -12.92
CA GLN A 336 18.62 -13.71 -13.94
C GLN A 336 20.03 -13.86 -13.34
N ILE A 337 20.39 -13.03 -12.34
CA ILE A 337 21.69 -13.12 -11.64
C ILE A 337 21.82 -14.44 -10.86
N HIS A 338 20.73 -14.90 -10.25
CA HIS A 338 20.71 -16.18 -9.52
C HIS A 338 20.67 -17.40 -10.46
N GLY A 339 20.32 -17.21 -11.75
CA GLY A 339 20.24 -18.29 -12.72
C GLY A 339 19.15 -19.32 -12.33
N GLY A 340 19.45 -20.62 -12.42
CA GLY A 340 18.52 -21.68 -12.06
C GLY A 340 18.01 -21.60 -10.62
N TYR A 341 18.82 -21.18 -9.68
CA TYR A 341 18.42 -20.97 -8.29
C TYR A 341 17.43 -19.80 -8.11
N GLY A 342 17.48 -18.79 -8.98
CA GLY A 342 16.49 -17.72 -8.98
C GLY A 342 15.09 -18.15 -9.38
N TYR A 343 14.95 -19.32 -9.98
CA TYR A 343 13.67 -19.89 -10.41
C TYR A 343 13.09 -20.91 -9.42
N THR A 344 13.78 -21.09 -8.27
CA THR A 344 13.34 -21.96 -7.17
C THR A 344 12.99 -21.12 -5.94
N LYS A 345 12.26 -21.72 -5.02
CA LYS A 345 11.81 -21.07 -3.78
C LYS A 345 12.88 -21.02 -2.68
N ASP A 346 14.09 -21.53 -2.95
CA ASP A 346 15.21 -21.53 -2.00
C ASP A 346 15.81 -20.13 -1.79
N PHE A 347 15.53 -19.21 -2.75
CA PHE A 347 15.99 -17.83 -2.72
C PHE A 347 14.80 -16.86 -2.82
N PRO A 348 14.87 -15.67 -2.20
CA PRO A 348 13.73 -14.76 -2.12
C PRO A 348 13.36 -14.06 -3.44
N VAL A 349 14.24 -14.14 -4.46
CA VAL A 349 14.12 -13.33 -5.68
C VAL A 349 12.91 -13.70 -6.54
N GLU A 350 12.46 -14.96 -6.54
CA GLU A 350 11.26 -15.38 -7.25
C GLU A 350 9.99 -14.74 -6.62
N LYS A 351 9.97 -14.63 -5.28
CA LYS A 351 8.87 -13.97 -4.57
C LYS A 351 8.86 -12.46 -4.85
N PHE A 352 10.00 -11.80 -4.80
CA PHE A 352 10.11 -10.39 -5.17
C PHE A 352 9.61 -10.12 -6.60
N PHE A 353 9.93 -11.01 -7.54
CA PHE A 353 9.42 -10.91 -8.91
C PHE A 353 7.90 -11.02 -8.97
N ARG A 354 7.28 -12.00 -8.31
CA ARG A 354 5.83 -12.17 -8.28
C ARG A 354 5.14 -10.98 -7.62
N ASP A 355 5.69 -10.49 -6.52
CA ASP A 355 5.15 -9.41 -5.72
C ASP A 355 5.26 -8.05 -6.43
N SER A 356 6.38 -7.80 -7.14
CA SER A 356 6.66 -6.55 -7.81
C SER A 356 5.59 -6.16 -8.84
N LYS A 357 4.98 -7.16 -9.49
CA LYS A 357 4.02 -6.89 -10.57
C LYS A 357 2.77 -6.15 -10.10
N LEU A 358 2.33 -6.35 -8.85
CA LEU A 358 1.22 -5.60 -8.29
C LEU A 358 1.48 -4.09 -8.31
N CYS A 359 2.70 -3.66 -8.08
CA CYS A 359 3.07 -2.25 -7.98
C CYS A 359 2.75 -1.44 -9.24
N THR A 360 2.81 -2.06 -10.42
CA THR A 360 2.44 -1.40 -11.69
C THR A 360 0.92 -1.36 -11.95
N ILE A 361 0.12 -2.04 -11.12
CA ILE A 361 -1.33 -2.22 -11.29
C ILE A 361 -2.12 -1.53 -10.18
N GLY A 362 -1.77 -1.81 -8.92
CA GLY A 362 -2.50 -1.34 -7.74
C GLY A 362 -2.42 0.17 -7.54
N GLU A 363 -3.44 0.75 -6.92
CA GLU A 363 -3.60 2.19 -6.66
C GLU A 363 -3.41 3.09 -7.89
N GLY A 364 -3.93 2.62 -9.01
CA GLY A 364 -3.81 3.25 -10.33
C GLY A 364 -2.64 2.69 -11.15
N THR A 365 -2.97 2.12 -12.29
CA THR A 365 -1.97 1.50 -13.19
C THR A 365 -0.91 2.51 -13.65
N THR A 366 0.20 2.02 -14.21
CA THR A 366 1.23 2.86 -14.83
C THR A 366 0.63 3.84 -15.84
N GLU A 367 -0.37 3.40 -16.63
CA GLU A 367 -1.06 4.24 -17.61
C GLU A 367 -1.87 5.36 -16.92
N ILE A 368 -2.51 5.06 -15.80
CA ILE A 368 -3.21 6.08 -14.99
C ILE A 368 -2.22 7.08 -14.40
N GLN A 369 -1.04 6.65 -13.94
CA GLN A 369 -0.02 7.59 -13.46
C GLN A 369 0.45 8.51 -14.60
N LYS A 370 0.71 7.98 -15.80
CA LYS A 370 1.06 8.77 -16.99
C LYS A 370 -0.04 9.75 -17.34
N LEU A 371 -1.32 9.34 -17.26
CA LEU A 371 -2.47 10.22 -17.50
C LEU A 371 -2.53 11.36 -16.47
N VAL A 372 -2.29 11.07 -15.19
CA VAL A 372 -2.25 12.09 -14.12
C VAL A 372 -1.12 13.09 -14.38
N ILE A 373 0.08 12.60 -14.67
CA ILE A 373 1.25 13.44 -14.96
C ILE A 373 0.97 14.34 -16.16
N SER A 374 0.52 13.76 -17.30
CA SER A 374 0.29 14.51 -18.54
C SER A 374 -0.77 15.61 -18.37
N ARG A 375 -1.87 15.30 -17.65
CA ARG A 375 -2.92 16.29 -17.37
C ARG A 375 -2.43 17.45 -16.51
N ASN A 376 -1.50 17.20 -15.59
CA ASN A 376 -0.94 18.27 -14.76
C ASN A 376 0.06 19.13 -15.57
N LEU A 377 0.85 18.53 -16.45
CA LEU A 377 1.75 19.27 -17.33
C LEU A 377 0.98 20.21 -18.27
N MET A 378 -0.21 19.81 -18.75
CA MET A 378 -1.02 20.63 -19.66
C MET A 378 -1.83 21.72 -18.95
N LYS A 379 -1.85 21.74 -17.61
CA LYS A 379 -2.51 22.79 -16.80
C LYS A 379 -1.53 23.87 -16.31
N ALA A 380 -0.23 23.58 -16.35
CA ALA A 380 0.83 24.49 -15.98
C ALA A 380 1.21 25.42 -17.15
#